data_abcfc787b45329d58368144e4558e891
#
_entry.id   abcfc787b45329d58368144e4558e891
#
_cell.length_a   1.000
_cell.length_b   1.000
_cell.length_c   1.000
_cell.angle_alpha   90.00
_cell.angle_beta   90.00
_cell.angle_gamma   90.00
#
_symmetry.space_group_name_H-M   'P 1'
#
loop_
_entity.id
_entity.type
_entity.pdbx_description
1 polymer ?
#
loop_
_entity_poly.entity_id
_entity_poly.type
_entity_poly.pdbx_seq_one_letter_code
_entity_poly.pdbx_strand_id
1 'polypeptide(L)'
;GTGVNSTKLHYTQGAAQLTGGDLVLIDCGAEYEMYCADVSRTYPVSGMFTPRQRDVYEIVLQVQKTLERLARPGMFLRNSEAQDASLHHIAVRMFKDAGAEGHFKHSVGHFLGLDVHDVGDYSIPLSPGDAFTLEPGLYFPEERLGVRIEDDYILTEDGLICLTESLPKEVEDIENLLTHGEEIEA
;
A
#
# COMPACT_ATOMS: atom_id res chain seq x y z
N GLY A 1 -9.48 -2.60 -9.06
CA GLY A 1 -10.91 -2.36 -8.80
C GLY A 1 -11.24 -0.88 -8.85
N THR A 2 -12.47 -0.51 -9.26
CA THR A 2 -12.92 0.89 -9.29
C THR A 2 -14.24 1.04 -8.53
N GLY A 3 -14.49 2.21 -7.95
CA GLY A 3 -15.67 2.51 -7.14
C GLY A 3 -15.81 1.49 -6.00
N VAL A 4 -16.98 0.87 -5.82
CA VAL A 4 -17.18 -0.14 -4.76
C VAL A 4 -16.23 -1.35 -4.90
N ASN A 5 -15.72 -1.65 -6.09
CA ASN A 5 -14.78 -2.76 -6.28
C ASN A 5 -13.38 -2.45 -5.74
N SER A 6 -13.00 -1.17 -5.56
CA SER A 6 -11.75 -0.80 -4.88
C SER A 6 -11.74 -1.18 -3.39
N THR A 7 -12.92 -1.47 -2.82
CA THR A 7 -13.04 -1.93 -1.42
C THR A 7 -12.90 -3.44 -1.24
N LYS A 8 -12.70 -4.18 -2.32
CA LYS A 8 -12.44 -5.63 -2.31
C LYS A 8 -10.95 -5.85 -2.38
N LEU A 9 -10.39 -6.56 -1.41
CA LEU A 9 -8.93 -6.74 -1.26
C LEU A 9 -8.29 -7.39 -2.49
N HIS A 10 -8.95 -8.38 -3.09
CA HIS A 10 -8.48 -9.11 -4.28
C HIS A 10 -9.58 -9.10 -5.36
N TYR A 11 -9.75 -7.96 -6.05
CA TYR A 11 -10.70 -7.86 -7.15
C TYR A 11 -10.04 -8.25 -8.47
N THR A 12 -10.44 -9.39 -9.03
CA THR A 12 -9.81 -9.97 -10.23
C THR A 12 -10.67 -9.93 -11.50
N GLN A 13 -11.92 -9.44 -11.41
CA GLN A 13 -12.85 -9.54 -12.54
C GLN A 13 -12.59 -8.53 -13.67
N GLY A 14 -11.87 -7.43 -13.41
CA GLY A 14 -11.33 -6.50 -14.41
C GLY A 14 -12.29 -5.84 -15.41
N ALA A 15 -13.61 -6.09 -15.30
CA ALA A 15 -14.60 -5.74 -16.33
C ALA A 15 -15.42 -4.47 -16.00
N ALA A 16 -15.10 -3.76 -14.92
CA ALA A 16 -15.85 -2.55 -14.54
C ALA A 16 -15.41 -1.35 -15.39
N GLN A 17 -16.38 -0.61 -15.92
CA GLN A 17 -16.12 0.65 -16.59
C GLN A 17 -15.66 1.70 -15.57
N LEU A 18 -14.61 2.46 -15.90
CA LEU A 18 -14.15 3.57 -15.09
C LEU A 18 -15.19 4.72 -15.20
N THR A 19 -15.56 5.27 -14.06
CA THR A 19 -16.54 6.35 -13.96
C THR A 19 -15.88 7.57 -13.31
N GLY A 20 -16.06 8.73 -13.90
CA GLY A 20 -15.57 9.98 -13.30
C GLY A 20 -16.09 10.16 -11.86
N GLY A 21 -15.20 10.58 -10.96
CA GLY A 21 -15.51 10.70 -9.53
C GLY A 21 -15.22 9.44 -8.71
N ASP A 22 -15.00 8.28 -9.34
CA ASP A 22 -14.51 7.08 -8.64
C ASP A 22 -12.98 7.11 -8.47
N LEU A 23 -12.46 6.30 -7.54
CA LEU A 23 -11.06 5.90 -7.52
C LEU A 23 -10.88 4.59 -8.29
N VAL A 24 -9.70 4.39 -8.86
CA VAL A 24 -9.23 3.10 -9.36
C VAL A 24 -8.03 2.66 -8.54
N LEU A 25 -8.16 1.51 -7.87
CA LEU A 25 -7.06 0.83 -7.20
C LEU A 25 -6.51 -0.21 -8.16
N ILE A 26 -5.24 -0.11 -8.48
CA ILE A 26 -4.47 -1.02 -9.31
C ILE A 26 -3.46 -1.71 -8.40
N ASP A 27 -3.47 -3.03 -8.46
CA ASP A 27 -2.58 -3.92 -7.74
C ASP A 27 -1.96 -4.84 -8.79
N CYS A 28 -0.66 -4.76 -8.95
CA CYS A 28 0.07 -5.50 -9.98
C CYS A 28 1.53 -5.70 -9.58
N GLY A 29 2.09 -6.78 -10.08
CA GLY A 29 3.49 -7.10 -9.93
C GLY A 29 4.04 -7.75 -11.17
N ALA A 30 5.35 -7.87 -11.23
CA ALA A 30 6.08 -8.58 -12.26
C ALA A 30 6.93 -9.68 -11.62
N GLU A 31 7.26 -10.70 -12.40
CA GLU A 31 8.28 -11.69 -12.05
C GLU A 31 9.49 -11.47 -12.97
N TYR A 32 10.67 -11.40 -12.38
CA TYR A 32 11.93 -11.36 -13.12
C TYR A 32 12.94 -12.31 -12.47
N GLU A 33 13.46 -13.24 -13.25
CA GLU A 33 14.40 -14.28 -12.80
C GLU A 33 13.90 -15.02 -11.54
N MET A 34 12.60 -15.33 -11.50
CA MET A 34 11.85 -16.00 -10.43
C MET A 34 11.57 -15.12 -9.19
N TYR A 35 12.06 -13.90 -9.11
CA TYR A 35 11.70 -12.98 -8.02
C TYR A 35 10.47 -12.17 -8.39
N CYS A 36 9.53 -12.10 -7.45
CA CYS A 36 8.27 -11.38 -7.60
C CYS A 36 8.37 -9.95 -7.08
N ALA A 37 7.56 -9.07 -7.66
CA ALA A 37 7.26 -7.73 -7.17
C ALA A 37 5.76 -7.61 -6.91
N ASP A 38 5.36 -6.70 -6.01
CA ASP A 38 3.96 -6.43 -5.68
C ASP A 38 3.76 -4.94 -5.36
N VAL A 39 2.93 -4.26 -6.13
CA VAL A 39 2.72 -2.82 -6.00
C VAL A 39 1.26 -2.46 -6.13
N SER A 40 0.74 -1.73 -5.16
CA SER A 40 -0.57 -1.09 -5.28
C SER A 40 -0.47 0.42 -5.35
N ARG A 41 -1.27 0.99 -6.26
CA ARG A 41 -1.50 2.43 -6.35
C ARG A 41 -2.98 2.71 -6.51
N THR A 42 -3.41 3.85 -5.97
CA THR A 42 -4.80 4.31 -6.09
C THR A 42 -4.84 5.66 -6.77
N TYR A 43 -5.59 5.75 -7.87
CA TYR A 43 -5.67 6.92 -8.73
C TYR A 43 -7.10 7.47 -8.81
N PRO A 44 -7.30 8.80 -8.85
CA PRO A 44 -8.60 9.38 -9.15
C PRO A 44 -8.90 9.29 -10.66
N VAL A 45 -10.03 8.67 -11.02
CA VAL A 45 -10.42 8.50 -12.43
C VAL A 45 -10.58 9.84 -13.15
N SER A 46 -10.95 10.89 -12.44
CA SER A 46 -11.10 12.25 -12.98
C SER A 46 -9.79 13.07 -13.04
N GLY A 47 -8.65 12.46 -12.72
CA GLY A 47 -7.34 13.14 -12.69
C GLY A 47 -7.06 13.91 -11.39
N MET A 48 -8.07 14.24 -10.61
CA MET A 48 -7.97 14.98 -9.35
C MET A 48 -8.75 14.25 -8.26
N PHE A 49 -8.19 14.19 -7.05
CA PHE A 49 -8.89 13.66 -5.88
C PHE A 49 -9.98 14.64 -5.43
N THR A 50 -11.15 14.12 -5.09
CA THR A 50 -12.12 14.90 -4.30
C THR A 50 -11.57 15.14 -2.89
N PRO A 51 -12.06 16.16 -2.13
CA PRO A 51 -11.56 16.40 -0.77
C PRO A 51 -11.60 15.15 0.12
N ARG A 52 -12.70 14.38 0.08
CA ARG A 52 -12.83 13.15 0.88
C ARG A 52 -11.85 12.05 0.45
N GLN A 53 -11.63 11.88 -0.85
CA GLN A 53 -10.67 10.92 -1.39
C GLN A 53 -9.25 11.30 -0.98
N ARG A 54 -8.90 12.59 -1.08
CA ARG A 54 -7.61 13.13 -0.65
C ARG A 54 -7.37 12.89 0.84
N ASP A 55 -8.36 13.20 1.69
CA ASP A 55 -8.25 12.97 3.14
C ASP A 55 -7.90 11.52 3.46
N VAL A 56 -8.62 10.55 2.84
CA VAL A 56 -8.37 9.12 3.06
C VAL A 56 -7.03 8.70 2.48
N TYR A 57 -6.68 9.18 1.30
CA TYR A 57 -5.41 8.88 0.64
C TYR A 57 -4.22 9.35 1.49
N GLU A 58 -4.26 10.59 1.97
CA GLU A 58 -3.21 11.19 2.82
C GLU A 58 -3.04 10.45 4.15
N ILE A 59 -4.14 9.96 4.76
CA ILE A 59 -4.05 9.11 5.95
C ILE A 59 -3.27 7.82 5.65
N VAL A 60 -3.60 7.13 4.55
CA VAL A 60 -2.91 5.90 4.15
C VAL A 60 -1.44 6.17 3.84
N LEU A 61 -1.15 7.21 3.06
CA LEU A 61 0.21 7.62 2.71
C LEU A 61 1.04 7.96 3.95
N GLN A 62 0.46 8.70 4.90
CA GLN A 62 1.14 9.06 6.14
C GLN A 62 1.45 7.83 7.00
N VAL A 63 0.57 6.82 7.02
CA VAL A 63 0.83 5.55 7.70
C VAL A 63 2.01 4.86 7.02
N GLN A 64 2.00 4.67 5.70
CA GLN A 64 3.10 4.02 4.99
C GLN A 64 4.44 4.72 5.25
N LYS A 65 4.52 6.03 5.05
CA LYS A 65 5.74 6.84 5.31
C LYS A 65 6.24 6.73 6.75
N THR A 66 5.32 6.59 7.70
CA THR A 66 5.72 6.43 9.11
C THR A 66 6.31 5.04 9.35
N LEU A 67 5.72 4.00 8.76
CA LEU A 67 6.27 2.64 8.86
C LEU A 67 7.63 2.53 8.19
N GLU A 68 7.83 3.15 7.02
CA GLU A 68 9.13 3.24 6.34
C GLU A 68 10.22 3.81 7.27
N ARG A 69 9.93 4.91 7.95
CA ARG A 69 10.88 5.55 8.87
C ARG A 69 11.15 4.74 10.14
N LEU A 70 10.20 3.94 10.57
CA LEU A 70 10.31 3.18 11.82
C LEU A 70 10.94 1.81 11.61
N ALA A 71 10.75 1.20 10.45
CA ALA A 71 11.18 -0.15 10.17
C ALA A 71 12.71 -0.26 10.27
N ARG A 72 13.16 -1.19 11.11
CA ARG A 72 14.58 -1.46 11.40
C ARG A 72 14.75 -2.89 11.89
N PRO A 73 15.96 -3.42 11.86
CA PRO A 73 16.23 -4.75 12.45
C PRO A 73 15.74 -4.85 13.89
N GLY A 74 15.14 -5.99 14.23
CA GLY A 74 14.55 -6.26 15.55
C GLY A 74 13.08 -5.90 15.69
N MET A 75 12.47 -5.18 14.72
CA MET A 75 11.01 -5.02 14.66
C MET A 75 10.34 -6.24 14.02
N PHE A 76 9.03 -6.34 14.15
CA PHE A 76 8.22 -7.40 13.54
C PHE A 76 7.34 -6.82 12.45
N LEU A 77 7.17 -7.55 11.35
CA LEU A 77 6.15 -7.17 10.37
C LEU A 77 4.75 -7.27 10.99
N ARG A 78 4.47 -8.37 11.71
CA ARG A 78 3.26 -8.53 12.51
C ARG A 78 3.51 -9.44 13.71
N ASN A 79 3.30 -8.96 14.94
CA ASN A 79 3.41 -9.75 16.16
C ASN A 79 2.47 -9.20 17.24
N SER A 80 1.52 -10.01 17.72
CA SER A 80 0.52 -9.60 18.71
C SER A 80 1.07 -9.50 20.15
N GLU A 81 2.19 -10.16 20.43
CA GLU A 81 2.83 -10.13 21.75
C GLU A 81 3.79 -8.92 21.88
N ALA A 82 4.34 -8.45 20.76
CA ALA A 82 5.25 -7.30 20.68
C ALA A 82 4.66 -6.13 19.91
N GLN A 83 3.44 -5.69 20.27
CA GLN A 83 2.66 -4.71 19.49
C GLN A 83 3.39 -3.38 19.27
N ASP A 84 4.21 -2.92 20.22
CA ASP A 84 4.95 -1.66 20.08
C ASP A 84 6.14 -1.76 19.12
N ALA A 85 6.61 -2.96 18.83
CA ALA A 85 7.63 -3.25 17.85
C ALA A 85 7.08 -3.89 16.57
N SER A 86 5.76 -3.94 16.41
CA SER A 86 5.07 -4.54 15.27
C SER A 86 4.56 -3.47 14.31
N LEU A 87 5.05 -3.48 13.07
CA LEU A 87 4.65 -2.51 12.04
C LEU A 87 3.14 -2.56 11.80
N HIS A 88 2.54 -3.76 11.75
CA HIS A 88 1.10 -3.92 11.64
C HIS A 88 0.32 -3.23 12.77
N HIS A 89 0.73 -3.46 14.04
CA HIS A 89 -0.01 -2.88 15.18
C HIS A 89 0.20 -1.38 15.31
N ILE A 90 1.35 -0.86 14.84
CA ILE A 90 1.57 0.58 14.71
C ILE A 90 0.60 1.16 13.69
N ALA A 91 0.46 0.55 12.50
CA ALA A 91 -0.52 0.98 11.49
C ALA A 91 -1.96 0.98 12.04
N VAL A 92 -2.37 -0.10 12.73
CA VAL A 92 -3.70 -0.20 13.36
C VAL A 92 -3.95 0.97 14.33
N ARG A 93 -2.98 1.30 15.19
CA ARG A 93 -3.10 2.43 16.12
C ARG A 93 -3.22 3.76 15.36
N MET A 94 -2.40 3.99 14.34
CA MET A 94 -2.45 5.22 13.55
C MET A 94 -3.81 5.39 12.85
N PHE A 95 -4.36 4.33 12.26
CA PHE A 95 -5.69 4.37 11.66
C PHE A 95 -6.80 4.61 12.69
N LYS A 96 -6.66 4.05 13.89
CA LYS A 96 -7.59 4.31 14.99
C LYS A 96 -7.54 5.78 15.43
N ASP A 97 -6.34 6.35 15.58
CA ASP A 97 -6.15 7.75 15.96
C ASP A 97 -6.68 8.72 14.88
N ALA A 98 -6.64 8.30 13.61
CA ALA A 98 -7.27 9.01 12.49
C ALA A 98 -8.80 8.80 12.38
N GLY A 99 -9.42 8.07 13.32
CA GLY A 99 -10.87 7.78 13.30
C GLY A 99 -11.31 6.77 12.25
N ALA A 100 -10.38 5.99 11.68
CA ALA A 100 -10.62 4.99 10.65
C ALA A 100 -10.58 3.54 11.20
N GLU A 101 -10.82 3.35 12.50
CA GLU A 101 -10.85 2.04 13.13
C GLU A 101 -11.87 1.12 12.44
N GLY A 102 -11.47 -0.12 12.15
CA GLY A 102 -12.32 -1.10 11.47
C GLY A 102 -12.37 -1.00 9.94
N HIS A 103 -11.72 0.01 9.33
CA HIS A 103 -11.61 0.15 7.88
C HIS A 103 -10.28 -0.40 7.31
N PHE A 104 -9.32 -0.73 8.15
CA PHE A 104 -8.11 -1.50 7.80
C PHE A 104 -8.36 -2.98 8.03
N LYS A 105 -8.38 -3.80 6.98
CA LYS A 105 -8.95 -5.16 7.00
C LYS A 105 -7.97 -6.30 6.71
N HIS A 106 -6.69 -6.00 6.52
CA HIS A 106 -5.66 -7.00 6.19
C HIS A 106 -4.36 -6.72 6.96
N SER A 107 -3.33 -7.53 6.75
CA SER A 107 -1.99 -7.27 7.28
C SER A 107 -1.39 -6.02 6.65
N VAL A 108 -0.46 -5.38 7.32
CA VAL A 108 0.25 -4.21 6.77
C VAL A 108 1.24 -4.58 5.67
N GLY A 109 1.50 -5.88 5.49
CA GLY A 109 2.42 -6.39 4.49
C GLY A 109 2.68 -7.88 4.68
N HIS A 110 3.43 -8.44 3.77
CA HIS A 110 3.86 -9.83 3.74
C HIS A 110 5.31 -9.94 3.25
N PHE A 111 5.93 -11.09 3.50
CA PHE A 111 7.23 -11.39 2.91
C PHE A 111 7.10 -11.55 1.39
N LEU A 112 8.13 -11.14 0.68
CA LEU A 112 8.19 -11.11 -0.78
C LEU A 112 9.49 -11.77 -1.23
N GLY A 113 9.45 -12.58 -2.29
CA GLY A 113 10.63 -13.26 -2.80
C GLY A 113 10.35 -14.08 -4.04
N LEU A 114 10.53 -15.40 -3.98
CA LEU A 114 10.23 -16.31 -5.09
C LEU A 114 8.72 -16.49 -5.28
N ASP A 115 7.95 -16.29 -4.24
CA ASP A 115 6.50 -16.17 -4.29
C ASP A 115 6.10 -14.74 -3.93
N VAL A 116 4.97 -14.23 -4.47
CA VAL A 116 4.43 -12.92 -4.11
C VAL A 116 4.11 -12.87 -2.62
N HIS A 117 3.43 -13.91 -2.09
CA HIS A 117 3.29 -14.15 -0.66
C HIS A 117 4.30 -15.23 -0.25
N ASP A 118 5.54 -14.80 -0.03
CA ASP A 118 6.64 -15.72 0.23
C ASP A 118 6.64 -16.24 1.67
N VAL A 119 7.39 -17.31 1.88
CA VAL A 119 7.55 -17.92 3.21
C VAL A 119 8.20 -16.92 4.16
N GLY A 120 7.72 -16.88 5.40
CA GLY A 120 8.27 -16.04 6.44
C GLY A 120 7.68 -16.40 7.80
N ASP A 121 8.46 -16.18 8.85
CA ASP A 121 8.01 -16.42 10.23
C ASP A 121 7.75 -15.08 10.91
N TYR A 122 6.49 -14.72 11.05
CA TYR A 122 6.05 -13.48 11.68
C TYR A 122 6.34 -13.44 13.21
N SER A 123 6.72 -14.54 13.81
CA SER A 123 7.14 -14.60 15.22
C SER A 123 8.61 -14.23 15.43
N ILE A 124 9.38 -14.17 14.35
CA ILE A 124 10.80 -13.78 14.35
C ILE A 124 10.92 -12.30 13.98
N PRO A 125 11.78 -11.53 14.68
CA PRO A 125 12.05 -10.15 14.30
C PRO A 125 12.69 -10.04 12.91
N LEU A 126 12.33 -8.99 12.18
CA LEU A 126 12.93 -8.63 10.90
C LEU A 126 14.45 -8.45 11.04
N SER A 127 15.18 -8.92 10.05
CA SER A 127 16.64 -8.91 9.97
C SER A 127 17.11 -8.32 8.64
N PRO A 128 18.33 -7.80 8.55
CA PRO A 128 18.90 -7.38 7.28
C PRO A 128 18.88 -8.50 6.25
N GLY A 129 18.41 -8.18 5.05
CA GLY A 129 18.17 -9.12 3.95
C GLY A 129 16.73 -9.56 3.80
N ASP A 130 15.85 -9.30 4.77
CA ASP A 130 14.43 -9.58 4.62
C ASP A 130 13.80 -8.65 3.58
N ALA A 131 13.05 -9.24 2.64
CA ALA A 131 12.24 -8.54 1.66
C ALA A 131 10.76 -8.70 2.01
N PHE A 132 10.01 -7.58 1.98
CA PHE A 132 8.59 -7.57 2.34
C PHE A 132 7.88 -6.34 1.75
N THR A 133 6.55 -6.39 1.69
CA THR A 133 5.72 -5.24 1.31
C THR A 133 5.31 -4.42 2.52
N LEU A 134 5.02 -3.12 2.30
CA LEU A 134 4.21 -2.30 3.18
C LEU A 134 3.04 -1.75 2.38
N GLU A 135 1.84 -2.23 2.69
CA GLU A 135 0.61 -2.05 1.91
C GLU A 135 -0.57 -1.53 2.75
N PRO A 136 -0.41 -0.51 3.59
CA PRO A 136 -1.54 -0.02 4.36
C PRO A 136 -2.70 0.39 3.43
N GLY A 137 -3.94 0.12 3.88
CA GLY A 137 -5.13 0.47 3.09
C GLY A 137 -6.35 0.71 3.96
N LEU A 138 -7.25 1.56 3.48
CA LEU A 138 -8.54 1.86 4.09
C LEU A 138 -9.68 1.61 3.10
N TYR A 139 -10.76 0.99 3.59
CA TYR A 139 -11.87 0.54 2.75
C TYR A 139 -13.20 0.93 3.36
N PHE A 140 -13.95 1.79 2.64
CA PHE A 140 -15.27 2.33 2.99
C PHE A 140 -16.29 1.91 1.93
N PRO A 141 -16.90 0.70 2.02
CA PRO A 141 -17.83 0.20 1.01
C PRO A 141 -19.04 1.11 0.80
N GLU A 142 -19.55 1.73 1.87
CA GLU A 142 -20.69 2.63 1.85
C GLU A 142 -20.39 3.92 1.09
N GLU A 143 -19.12 4.35 1.09
CA GLU A 143 -18.63 5.50 0.33
C GLU A 143 -18.10 5.09 -1.06
N ARG A 144 -18.08 3.79 -1.40
CA ARG A 144 -17.50 3.23 -2.63
C ARG A 144 -16.01 3.62 -2.79
N LEU A 145 -15.29 3.72 -1.68
CA LEU A 145 -13.96 4.27 -1.60
C LEU A 145 -13.01 3.25 -0.96
N GLY A 146 -12.01 2.81 -1.70
CA GLY A 146 -10.90 2.00 -1.22
C GLY A 146 -9.58 2.60 -1.67
N VAL A 147 -8.64 2.70 -0.74
CA VAL A 147 -7.27 3.19 -0.98
C VAL A 147 -6.29 2.17 -0.44
N ARG A 148 -5.32 1.78 -1.24
CA ARG A 148 -4.11 1.06 -0.82
C ARG A 148 -2.91 1.69 -1.52
N ILE A 149 -1.83 1.82 -0.77
CA ILE A 149 -0.52 2.23 -1.28
C ILE A 149 0.46 1.18 -0.81
N GLU A 150 1.13 0.55 -1.75
CA GLU A 150 2.03 -0.58 -1.50
C GLU A 150 3.33 -0.40 -2.24
N ASP A 151 4.41 -0.68 -1.56
CA ASP A 151 5.75 -0.70 -2.10
C ASP A 151 6.51 -1.92 -1.59
N ASP A 152 7.49 -2.35 -2.37
CA ASP A 152 8.44 -3.41 -2.04
C ASP A 152 9.66 -2.85 -1.33
N TYR A 153 10.11 -3.54 -0.30
CA TYR A 153 11.25 -3.11 0.53
C TYR A 153 12.23 -4.24 0.79
N ILE A 154 13.50 -3.86 0.91
CA ILE A 154 14.54 -4.70 1.52
C ILE A 154 15.03 -4.01 2.79
N LEU A 155 15.06 -4.75 3.89
CA LEU A 155 15.66 -4.29 5.14
C LEU A 155 17.19 -4.43 5.07
N THR A 156 17.90 -3.39 5.47
CA THR A 156 19.36 -3.38 5.59
C THR A 156 19.78 -3.06 7.02
N GLU A 157 21.07 -3.11 7.31
CA GLU A 157 21.61 -2.66 8.61
C GLU A 157 21.30 -1.19 8.89
N ASP A 158 21.23 -0.37 7.83
CA ASP A 158 21.04 1.09 7.93
C ASP A 158 19.57 1.53 7.80
N GLY A 159 18.62 0.60 7.54
CA GLY A 159 17.20 0.89 7.37
C GLY A 159 16.59 0.24 6.14
N LEU A 160 15.44 0.74 5.71
CA LEU A 160 14.73 0.24 4.52
C LEU A 160 15.26 0.85 3.23
N ILE A 161 15.36 0.01 2.20
CA ILE A 161 15.47 0.43 0.80
C ILE A 161 14.12 0.15 0.14
N CYS A 162 13.48 1.18 -0.42
CA CYS A 162 12.28 1.03 -1.25
C CYS A 162 12.71 0.66 -2.67
N LEU A 163 12.28 -0.49 -3.17
CA LEU A 163 12.62 -0.99 -4.50
C LEU A 163 11.75 -0.35 -5.60
N THR A 164 10.60 0.20 -5.21
CA THR A 164 9.59 0.78 -6.10
C THR A 164 9.47 2.30 -5.95
N GLU A 165 10.52 2.95 -5.41
CA GLU A 165 10.59 4.40 -5.14
C GLU A 165 10.28 5.27 -6.38
N SER A 166 10.57 4.77 -7.59
CA SER A 166 10.31 5.51 -8.83
C SER A 166 8.82 5.67 -9.16
N LEU A 167 7.95 4.90 -8.53
CA LEU A 167 6.51 4.97 -8.77
C LEU A 167 5.87 6.07 -7.91
N PRO A 168 5.26 7.10 -8.49
CA PRO A 168 4.72 8.22 -7.75
C PRO A 168 3.62 7.77 -6.78
N LYS A 169 3.64 8.33 -5.57
CA LYS A 169 2.65 8.11 -4.52
C LYS A 169 2.23 9.39 -3.78
N GLU A 170 2.91 10.51 -4.01
CA GLU A 170 2.44 11.79 -3.49
C GLU A 170 1.19 12.24 -4.24
N VAL A 171 0.26 12.90 -3.54
CA VAL A 171 -1.00 13.36 -4.13
C VAL A 171 -0.74 14.28 -5.32
N GLU A 172 0.16 15.25 -5.15
CA GLU A 172 0.52 16.22 -6.19
C GLU A 172 1.17 15.55 -7.40
N ASP A 173 2.02 14.55 -7.19
CA ASP A 173 2.69 13.82 -8.28
C ASP A 173 1.68 13.00 -9.08
N ILE A 174 0.73 12.35 -8.39
CA ILE A 174 -0.35 11.59 -9.05
C ILE A 174 -1.26 12.52 -9.86
N GLU A 175 -1.70 13.64 -9.28
CA GLU A 175 -2.55 14.59 -9.97
C GLU A 175 -1.83 15.22 -11.16
N ASN A 176 -0.55 15.55 -11.04
CA ASN A 176 0.28 16.03 -12.15
C ASN A 176 0.44 14.98 -13.25
N LEU A 177 0.73 13.73 -12.89
CA LEU A 177 0.84 12.62 -13.85
C LEU A 177 -0.45 12.44 -14.67
N LEU A 178 -1.62 12.52 -14.02
CA LEU A 178 -2.89 12.27 -14.66
C LEU A 178 -3.43 13.47 -15.45
N THR A 179 -3.02 14.70 -15.13
CA THR A 179 -3.50 15.92 -15.79
C THR A 179 -2.52 16.48 -16.83
N HIS A 180 -1.23 16.18 -16.68
CA HIS A 180 -0.15 16.70 -17.53
C HIS A 180 0.78 15.61 -18.06
N GLY A 181 0.43 14.32 -17.82
CA GLY A 181 1.23 13.19 -18.30
C GLY A 181 1.48 13.31 -19.80
N GLU A 182 2.74 13.19 -20.22
CA GLU A 182 3.10 13.14 -21.63
C GLU A 182 2.38 11.94 -22.26
N GLU A 183 1.73 12.15 -23.43
CA GLU A 183 1.26 11.04 -24.25
C GLU A 183 2.49 10.17 -24.53
N ILE A 184 2.51 8.97 -23.98
CA ILE A 184 3.51 7.97 -24.33
C ILE A 184 3.21 7.63 -25.77
N GLU A 185 3.97 8.17 -26.72
CA GLU A 185 3.93 7.74 -28.12
C GLU A 185 4.19 6.23 -28.14
N ALA A 186 3.20 5.45 -28.60
CA ALA A 186 3.22 4.00 -28.70
C ALA A 186 4.09 3.52 -29.88
#